data_a9d7611a26dcd3a4562db3a1489f1afc
#
_entry.id   a9d7611a26dcd3a4562db3a1489f1afc
#
_cell.length_a   1.000
_cell.length_b   1.000
_cell.length_c   1.000
_cell.angle_alpha   90.00
_cell.angle_beta   90.00
_cell.angle_gamma   90.00
#
_symmetry.space_group_name_H-M   'P 1'
#
loop_
_entity.id
_entity.type
_entity.pdbx_description
1 polymer ?
#
loop_
_entity_poly.entity_id
_entity_poly.type
_entity_poly.pdbx_seq_one_letter_code
_entity_poly.pdbx_strand_id
1 'polypeptide(L)'
;MMHLAFVSLGAFGHINPTLSLTTELVNAGHRVTYFTTEDFRKVIEPTGAKFVPMKSWMAENDKHNESKEEKNNGQEDNVAAVVPFLFLNEAGAFIEDVLNMLREDRPDAILHDFAGIAGTMAADILGIPNVMLYTSYPSNGSYSVAASFEGIPADYPLRIAADRIADGYVEKYGCRKMTVKEIFDGQGDLNLVMMQKRLVPNYETFDDSFVFTGVQIGKRSTFGTWQAPDNGKPLLYSSLGTAFNNWPEYYPILFDAVRDLDINVFAALGTIDPDSLTDVPANVELGKMVPQLDILSQASVFITHAGMGGTGESIYYGVPMIAIPQMDEQAITARQIERNGLGFALLDKGAITSGMLKEKIQILLNDSSYKEKVNEFSADMKTLGGAKASVNALISFLEK
;
A
#
# COMPACT_ATOMS: atom_id res chain seq x y z
N MET A 1 -25.30 -14.31 -8.08
CA MET A 1 -24.55 -13.20 -8.71
C MET A 1 -24.79 -11.97 -7.86
N MET A 2 -23.74 -11.37 -7.31
CA MET A 2 -23.80 -10.18 -6.46
C MET A 2 -23.22 -8.98 -7.21
N HIS A 3 -23.60 -7.77 -6.81
CA HIS A 3 -23.00 -6.51 -7.23
C HIS A 3 -22.17 -5.93 -6.11
N LEU A 4 -20.87 -5.67 -6.37
CA LEU A 4 -19.92 -5.20 -5.39
C LEU A 4 -19.33 -3.86 -5.86
N ALA A 5 -19.29 -2.86 -5.00
CA ALA A 5 -18.75 -1.56 -5.31
C ALA A 5 -17.42 -1.34 -4.57
N PHE A 6 -16.33 -1.12 -5.30
CA PHE A 6 -15.06 -0.68 -4.73
C PHE A 6 -14.98 0.84 -4.78
N VAL A 7 -14.62 1.46 -3.67
CA VAL A 7 -14.35 2.92 -3.59
C VAL A 7 -12.93 3.09 -3.03
N SER A 8 -11.99 3.50 -3.87
CA SER A 8 -10.57 3.50 -3.54
C SER A 8 -9.91 4.84 -3.86
N LEU A 9 -9.00 5.27 -3.00
CA LEU A 9 -8.09 6.38 -3.28
C LEU A 9 -7.25 6.05 -4.53
N GLY A 10 -7.02 7.04 -5.38
CA GLY A 10 -6.17 6.93 -6.58
C GLY A 10 -4.68 6.85 -6.25
N ALA A 11 -4.25 5.75 -5.63
CA ALA A 11 -2.85 5.49 -5.34
C ALA A 11 -2.51 4.00 -5.47
N PHE A 12 -1.32 3.68 -5.99
CA PHE A 12 -0.90 2.29 -6.24
C PHE A 12 -0.90 1.41 -4.97
N GLY A 13 -0.56 1.97 -3.80
CA GLY A 13 -0.59 1.26 -2.53
C GLY A 13 -1.98 0.76 -2.13
N HIS A 14 -3.03 1.48 -2.53
CA HIS A 14 -4.44 1.19 -2.24
C HIS A 14 -5.07 0.31 -3.32
N ILE A 15 -4.73 0.53 -4.59
CA ILE A 15 -5.33 -0.15 -5.74
C ILE A 15 -4.69 -1.51 -6.02
N ASN A 16 -3.35 -1.59 -6.07
CA ASN A 16 -2.66 -2.84 -6.41
C ASN A 16 -3.08 -4.06 -5.58
N PRO A 17 -3.26 -3.94 -4.25
CA PRO A 17 -3.71 -5.08 -3.44
C PRO A 17 -5.12 -5.57 -3.80
N THR A 18 -5.99 -4.71 -4.38
CA THR A 18 -7.37 -5.07 -4.70
C THR A 18 -7.54 -5.70 -6.08
N LEU A 19 -6.57 -5.56 -6.99
CA LEU A 19 -6.69 -6.01 -8.40
C LEU A 19 -6.98 -7.51 -8.52
N SER A 20 -6.27 -8.33 -7.75
CA SER A 20 -6.47 -9.78 -7.77
C SER A 20 -7.82 -10.18 -7.18
N LEU A 21 -8.24 -9.53 -6.10
CA LEU A 21 -9.57 -9.73 -5.51
C LEU A 21 -10.65 -9.36 -6.52
N THR A 22 -10.53 -8.21 -7.17
CA THR A 22 -11.47 -7.75 -8.20
C THR A 22 -11.57 -8.75 -9.35
N THR A 23 -10.42 -9.23 -9.85
CA THR A 23 -10.36 -10.23 -10.92
C THR A 23 -11.03 -11.55 -10.52
N GLU A 24 -10.75 -12.05 -9.32
CA GLU A 24 -11.36 -13.30 -8.82
C GLU A 24 -12.88 -13.16 -8.62
N LEU A 25 -13.36 -12.01 -8.16
CA LEU A 25 -14.81 -11.72 -8.04
C LEU A 25 -15.50 -11.74 -9.41
N VAL A 26 -14.91 -11.08 -10.41
CA VAL A 26 -15.45 -11.08 -11.78
C VAL A 26 -15.42 -12.48 -12.38
N ASN A 27 -14.33 -13.23 -12.22
CA ASN A 27 -14.21 -14.61 -12.70
C ASN A 27 -15.20 -15.55 -12.01
N ALA A 28 -15.57 -15.29 -10.76
CA ALA A 28 -16.63 -16.01 -10.04
C ALA A 28 -18.06 -15.64 -10.49
N GLY A 29 -18.19 -14.71 -11.47
CA GLY A 29 -19.47 -14.31 -12.03
C GLY A 29 -20.18 -13.19 -11.26
N HIS A 30 -19.48 -12.48 -10.38
CA HIS A 30 -20.00 -11.30 -9.69
C HIS A 30 -19.79 -10.05 -10.54
N ARG A 31 -20.67 -9.07 -10.38
CA ARG A 31 -20.53 -7.75 -10.99
C ARG A 31 -19.75 -6.84 -10.06
N VAL A 32 -18.71 -6.19 -10.57
CA VAL A 32 -17.89 -5.24 -9.82
C VAL A 32 -17.93 -3.87 -10.47
N THR A 33 -18.27 -2.84 -9.71
CA THR A 33 -18.13 -1.43 -10.07
C THR A 33 -16.98 -0.83 -9.26
N TYR A 34 -16.00 -0.20 -9.92
CA TYR A 34 -14.80 0.29 -9.28
C TYR A 34 -14.67 1.82 -9.46
N PHE A 35 -14.79 2.56 -8.35
CA PHE A 35 -14.69 4.02 -8.28
C PHE A 35 -13.28 4.41 -7.86
N THR A 36 -12.56 5.10 -8.73
CA THR A 36 -11.24 5.70 -8.46
C THR A 36 -10.88 6.73 -9.53
N THR A 37 -9.71 7.36 -9.44
CA THR A 37 -9.28 8.40 -10.39
C THR A 37 -8.96 7.84 -11.78
N GLU A 38 -9.07 8.68 -12.82
CA GLU A 38 -8.92 8.30 -14.24
C GLU A 38 -7.56 7.62 -14.54
N ASP A 39 -6.50 8.01 -13.85
CA ASP A 39 -5.15 7.48 -14.06
C ASP A 39 -5.05 5.96 -13.88
N PHE A 40 -5.99 5.37 -13.14
CA PHE A 40 -6.03 3.94 -12.85
C PHE A 40 -6.93 3.12 -13.79
N ARG A 41 -7.57 3.74 -14.78
CA ARG A 41 -8.41 3.03 -15.76
C ARG A 41 -7.70 1.82 -16.36
N LYS A 42 -6.44 2.03 -16.81
CA LYS A 42 -5.65 0.99 -17.49
C LYS A 42 -5.29 -0.20 -16.61
N VAL A 43 -5.32 -0.05 -15.28
CA VAL A 43 -5.06 -1.16 -14.34
C VAL A 43 -6.35 -1.82 -13.86
N ILE A 44 -7.47 -1.10 -13.84
CA ILE A 44 -8.77 -1.62 -13.37
C ILE A 44 -9.53 -2.35 -14.49
N GLU A 45 -9.66 -1.77 -15.68
CA GLU A 45 -10.45 -2.39 -16.77
C GLU A 45 -10.01 -3.82 -17.13
N PRO A 46 -8.72 -4.18 -17.12
CA PRO A 46 -8.30 -5.57 -17.37
C PRO A 46 -8.79 -6.59 -16.33
N THR A 47 -9.23 -6.15 -15.14
CA THR A 47 -9.84 -7.03 -14.12
C THR A 47 -11.26 -7.47 -14.51
N GLY A 48 -11.88 -6.83 -15.50
CA GLY A 48 -13.28 -7.03 -15.90
C GLY A 48 -14.28 -6.21 -15.08
N ALA A 49 -13.85 -5.39 -14.15
CA ALA A 49 -14.72 -4.47 -13.42
C ALA A 49 -15.19 -3.31 -14.29
N LYS A 50 -16.41 -2.82 -14.02
CA LYS A 50 -16.90 -1.54 -14.57
C LYS A 50 -16.14 -0.40 -13.89
N PHE A 51 -15.24 0.25 -14.62
CA PHE A 51 -14.52 1.41 -14.13
C PHE A 51 -15.40 2.67 -14.13
N VAL A 52 -15.34 3.43 -13.04
CA VAL A 52 -16.02 4.72 -12.89
C VAL A 52 -15.02 5.77 -12.45
N PRO A 53 -14.71 6.76 -13.31
CA PRO A 53 -13.74 7.80 -13.00
C PRO A 53 -14.28 8.77 -11.95
N MET A 54 -13.45 9.05 -10.94
CA MET A 54 -13.72 10.05 -9.90
C MET A 54 -12.81 11.27 -10.08
N LYS A 55 -13.33 12.45 -9.70
CA LYS A 55 -12.51 13.66 -9.65
C LYS A 55 -11.63 13.62 -8.40
N SER A 56 -10.34 13.96 -8.55
CA SER A 56 -9.42 14.03 -7.42
C SER A 56 -9.24 15.47 -6.95
N TRP A 57 -9.58 15.75 -5.70
CA TRP A 57 -9.26 17.01 -5.05
C TRP A 57 -7.75 17.21 -4.93
N MET A 58 -7.01 16.15 -4.61
CA MET A 58 -5.54 16.18 -4.50
C MET A 58 -4.90 16.56 -5.84
N ALA A 59 -5.28 15.88 -6.94
CA ALA A 59 -4.73 16.17 -8.25
C ALA A 59 -5.08 17.58 -8.79
N GLU A 60 -6.24 18.12 -8.41
CA GLU A 60 -6.63 19.48 -8.77
C GLU A 60 -5.83 20.53 -7.99
N ASN A 61 -5.47 20.25 -6.73
CA ASN A 61 -4.73 21.17 -5.87
C ASN A 61 -3.21 21.08 -6.01
N ASP A 62 -2.65 19.94 -6.37
CA ASP A 62 -1.22 19.80 -6.70
C ASP A 62 -0.82 20.70 -7.87
N LYS A 63 -1.65 20.77 -8.92
CA LYS A 63 -1.44 21.68 -10.07
C LYS A 63 -1.42 23.16 -9.67
N HIS A 64 -2.05 23.52 -8.54
CA HIS A 64 -2.05 24.88 -8.00
C HIS A 64 -0.82 25.16 -7.14
N ASN A 65 -0.19 24.13 -6.57
CA ASN A 65 1.02 24.25 -5.72
C ASN A 65 2.31 24.30 -6.55
N GLU A 66 2.38 23.63 -7.69
CA GLU A 66 3.51 23.76 -8.63
C GLU A 66 3.71 25.20 -9.12
N SER A 67 2.64 26.03 -9.12
CA SER A 67 2.70 27.46 -9.46
C SER A 67 3.08 28.37 -8.27
N LYS A 68 3.30 27.84 -7.07
CA LYS A 68 3.58 28.58 -5.81
C LYS A 68 4.81 28.06 -5.08
N GLU A 69 5.89 27.74 -5.80
CA GLU A 69 7.21 27.46 -5.21
C GLU A 69 7.86 28.65 -4.47
N GLU A 70 7.11 29.69 -4.17
CA GLU A 70 7.56 30.77 -3.29
C GLU A 70 6.71 30.80 -2.02
N LYS A 71 7.36 30.49 -0.90
CA LYS A 71 6.93 30.67 0.50
C LYS A 71 6.32 29.48 1.23
N ASN A 72 7.13 28.49 1.54
CA ASN A 72 7.01 27.86 2.85
C ASN A 72 8.31 28.07 3.62
N ASN A 73 8.28 28.92 4.63
CA ASN A 73 9.31 29.10 5.63
C ASN A 73 9.49 27.80 6.43
N GLY A 74 10.26 26.81 5.93
CA GLY A 74 11.01 25.85 6.74
C GLY A 74 10.29 25.04 7.82
N GLN A 75 8.95 25.06 7.90
CA GLN A 75 8.16 24.15 8.70
C GLN A 75 7.63 23.05 7.78
N GLU A 76 8.22 21.88 7.84
CA GLU A 76 7.61 20.66 7.31
C GLU A 76 6.27 20.48 8.04
N ASP A 77 5.17 20.52 7.28
CA ASP A 77 3.86 20.22 7.84
C ASP A 77 3.88 18.81 8.44
N ASN A 78 3.38 18.66 9.65
CA ASN A 78 3.30 17.37 10.31
C ASN A 78 2.42 16.42 9.47
N VAL A 79 3.02 15.41 8.85
CA VAL A 79 2.34 14.43 7.97
C VAL A 79 1.09 13.85 8.65
N ALA A 80 1.15 13.63 9.96
CA ALA A 80 0.02 13.12 10.73
C ALA A 80 -1.19 14.10 10.78
N ALA A 81 -0.98 15.40 10.61
CA ALA A 81 -2.07 16.37 10.47
C ALA A 81 -2.56 16.54 9.04
N VAL A 82 -1.63 16.38 8.08
CA VAL A 82 -1.90 16.56 6.65
C VAL A 82 -2.80 15.44 6.12
N VAL A 83 -2.49 14.18 6.46
CA VAL A 83 -3.14 13.01 5.86
C VAL A 83 -4.66 12.97 6.12
N PRO A 84 -5.20 13.16 7.34
CA PRO A 84 -6.65 13.21 7.56
C PRO A 84 -7.34 14.33 6.78
N PHE A 85 -6.69 15.50 6.70
CA PHE A 85 -7.20 16.63 5.93
C PHE A 85 -7.30 16.32 4.44
N LEU A 86 -6.27 15.70 3.85
CA LEU A 86 -6.26 15.31 2.44
C LEU A 86 -7.35 14.28 2.13
N PHE A 87 -7.46 13.24 2.95
CA PHE A 87 -8.42 12.15 2.72
C PHE A 87 -9.88 12.63 2.85
N LEU A 88 -10.17 13.54 3.77
CA LEU A 88 -11.52 14.12 3.90
C LEU A 88 -11.87 14.99 2.69
N ASN A 89 -10.94 15.81 2.19
CA ASN A 89 -11.18 16.60 0.98
C ASN A 89 -11.39 15.71 -0.24
N GLU A 90 -10.57 14.66 -0.39
CA GLU A 90 -10.74 13.69 -1.47
C GLU A 90 -12.10 12.99 -1.40
N ALA A 91 -12.53 12.59 -0.20
CA ALA A 91 -13.87 12.04 0.01
C ALA A 91 -14.98 13.00 -0.42
N GLY A 92 -14.82 14.29 -0.15
CA GLY A 92 -15.76 15.35 -0.57
C GLY A 92 -15.91 15.47 -2.08
N ALA A 93 -14.82 15.25 -2.83
CA ALA A 93 -14.85 15.25 -4.28
C ALA A 93 -15.57 14.01 -4.85
N PHE A 94 -15.59 12.90 -4.12
CA PHE A 94 -16.12 11.60 -4.59
C PHE A 94 -17.58 11.36 -4.17
N ILE A 95 -17.96 11.77 -2.95
CA ILE A 95 -19.14 11.25 -2.27
C ILE A 95 -20.46 11.45 -3.03
N GLU A 96 -20.67 12.62 -3.64
CA GLU A 96 -21.92 12.90 -4.37
C GLU A 96 -22.10 11.97 -5.57
N ASP A 97 -21.06 11.81 -6.38
CA ASP A 97 -21.09 10.97 -7.56
C ASP A 97 -21.27 9.50 -7.17
N VAL A 98 -20.57 9.03 -6.12
CA VAL A 98 -20.72 7.68 -5.58
C VAL A 98 -22.15 7.44 -5.10
N LEU A 99 -22.72 8.35 -4.29
CA LEU A 99 -24.09 8.21 -3.77
C LEU A 99 -25.13 8.19 -4.88
N ASN A 100 -25.02 9.05 -5.89
CA ASN A 100 -25.97 9.12 -7.00
C ASN A 100 -25.98 7.79 -7.77
N MET A 101 -24.81 7.28 -8.14
CA MET A 101 -24.69 6.03 -8.88
C MET A 101 -25.14 4.82 -8.06
N LEU A 102 -24.79 4.76 -6.77
CA LEU A 102 -25.17 3.63 -5.92
C LEU A 102 -26.64 3.65 -5.49
N ARG A 103 -27.33 4.80 -5.56
CA ARG A 103 -28.80 4.86 -5.40
C ARG A 103 -29.53 4.30 -6.61
N GLU A 104 -29.00 4.54 -7.82
CA GLU A 104 -29.57 4.02 -9.08
C GLU A 104 -29.29 2.53 -9.25
N ASP A 105 -28.09 2.08 -8.88
CA ASP A 105 -27.62 0.70 -9.03
C ASP A 105 -27.00 0.20 -7.72
N ARG A 106 -27.88 -0.15 -6.76
CA ARG A 106 -27.51 -0.52 -5.40
C ARG A 106 -26.66 -1.79 -5.36
N PRO A 107 -25.45 -1.77 -4.78
CA PRO A 107 -24.63 -2.96 -4.59
C PRO A 107 -25.04 -3.76 -3.34
N ASP A 108 -24.63 -5.02 -3.32
CA ASP A 108 -24.79 -5.90 -2.15
C ASP A 108 -23.78 -5.58 -1.03
N ALA A 109 -22.61 -5.01 -1.40
CA ALA A 109 -21.61 -4.50 -0.45
C ALA A 109 -20.76 -3.40 -1.06
N ILE A 110 -20.21 -2.52 -0.19
CA ILE A 110 -19.19 -1.53 -0.54
C ILE A 110 -17.86 -1.96 0.09
N LEU A 111 -16.81 -2.08 -0.75
CA LEU A 111 -15.47 -2.45 -0.36
C LEU A 111 -14.56 -1.20 -0.46
N HIS A 112 -13.82 -0.92 0.58
CA HIS A 112 -12.88 0.20 0.62
C HIS A 112 -11.77 -0.07 1.64
N ASP A 113 -10.70 0.70 1.59
CA ASP A 113 -9.71 0.76 2.66
C ASP A 113 -9.87 2.05 3.49
N PHE A 114 -8.97 2.28 4.46
CA PHE A 114 -9.04 3.44 5.36
C PHE A 114 -8.97 4.79 4.62
N ALA A 115 -8.35 4.85 3.45
CA ALA A 115 -8.27 6.06 2.63
C ALA A 115 -9.52 6.26 1.76
N GLY A 116 -10.29 5.20 1.54
CA GLY A 116 -11.54 5.21 0.79
C GLY A 116 -12.74 5.76 1.60
N ILE A 117 -12.58 6.90 2.29
CA ILE A 117 -13.58 7.50 3.21
C ILE A 117 -14.95 7.67 2.55
N ALA A 118 -15.00 8.04 1.27
CA ALA A 118 -16.26 8.12 0.53
C ALA A 118 -17.01 6.78 0.49
N GLY A 119 -16.29 5.65 0.48
CA GLY A 119 -16.86 4.31 0.57
C GLY A 119 -17.49 4.04 1.94
N THR A 120 -16.78 4.38 3.03
CA THR A 120 -17.29 4.29 4.41
C THR A 120 -18.56 5.15 4.57
N MET A 121 -18.51 6.39 4.10
CA MET A 121 -19.67 7.29 4.16
C MET A 121 -20.85 6.77 3.34
N ALA A 122 -20.60 6.29 2.12
CA ALA A 122 -21.67 5.76 1.26
C ALA A 122 -22.33 4.51 1.87
N ALA A 123 -21.53 3.60 2.47
CA ALA A 123 -22.04 2.44 3.17
C ALA A 123 -22.97 2.84 4.33
N ASP A 124 -22.54 3.77 5.15
CA ASP A 124 -23.31 4.31 6.29
C ASP A 124 -24.61 4.99 5.82
N ILE A 125 -24.54 5.95 4.87
CA ILE A 125 -25.67 6.70 4.35
C ILE A 125 -26.73 5.82 3.69
N LEU A 126 -26.28 4.82 2.94
CA LEU A 126 -27.17 3.94 2.16
C LEU A 126 -27.60 2.68 2.92
N GLY A 127 -27.03 2.41 4.11
CA GLY A 127 -27.28 1.19 4.86
C GLY A 127 -26.90 -0.06 4.04
N ILE A 128 -25.72 -0.05 3.43
CA ILE A 128 -25.16 -1.15 2.64
C ILE A 128 -24.03 -1.79 3.45
N PRO A 129 -23.88 -3.14 3.45
CA PRO A 129 -22.77 -3.82 4.11
C PRO A 129 -21.42 -3.19 3.79
N ASN A 130 -20.66 -2.85 4.83
CA ASN A 130 -19.35 -2.21 4.78
C ASN A 130 -18.26 -3.26 4.89
N VAL A 131 -17.41 -3.39 3.87
CA VAL A 131 -16.26 -4.31 3.87
C VAL A 131 -14.95 -3.51 3.87
N MET A 132 -14.24 -3.57 5.00
CA MET A 132 -12.94 -2.93 5.14
C MET A 132 -11.83 -3.81 4.59
N LEU A 133 -10.99 -3.25 3.71
CA LEU A 133 -9.82 -3.90 3.14
C LEU A 133 -8.56 -3.35 3.83
N TYR A 134 -7.92 -4.16 4.65
CA TYR A 134 -6.67 -3.76 5.28
C TYR A 134 -5.50 -4.12 4.37
N THR A 135 -5.06 -3.13 3.60
CA THR A 135 -3.84 -3.17 2.78
C THR A 135 -2.60 -2.81 3.58
N SER A 136 -2.80 -2.27 4.79
CA SER A 136 -1.83 -2.00 5.85
C SER A 136 -2.33 -2.59 7.18
N TYR A 137 -1.76 -2.16 8.31
CA TYR A 137 -2.07 -2.72 9.63
C TYR A 137 -3.55 -2.52 10.01
N PRO A 138 -4.23 -3.60 10.42
CA PRO A 138 -5.55 -3.48 11.05
C PRO A 138 -5.43 -2.92 12.47
N SER A 139 -6.50 -2.28 12.94
CA SER A 139 -6.59 -1.73 14.29
C SER A 139 -7.70 -2.40 15.10
N ASN A 140 -7.47 -2.53 16.41
CA ASN A 140 -8.48 -2.97 17.38
C ASN A 140 -8.24 -2.31 18.77
N GLY A 141 -8.89 -2.80 19.82
CA GLY A 141 -8.70 -2.27 21.18
C GLY A 141 -7.30 -2.42 21.77
N SER A 142 -6.45 -3.31 21.20
CA SER A 142 -5.10 -3.60 21.67
C SER A 142 -4.00 -2.99 20.80
N TYR A 143 -4.33 -2.58 19.58
CA TYR A 143 -3.43 -1.93 18.64
C TYR A 143 -4.20 -0.89 17.83
N SER A 144 -3.71 0.34 17.83
CA SER A 144 -4.33 1.49 17.15
C SER A 144 -3.35 2.13 16.18
N VAL A 145 -3.71 2.20 14.90
CA VAL A 145 -3.00 2.98 13.89
C VAL A 145 -3.23 4.47 14.14
N ALA A 146 -4.44 4.86 14.56
CA ALA A 146 -4.80 6.25 14.88
C ALA A 146 -3.93 6.84 16.00
N ALA A 147 -3.37 6.01 16.90
CA ALA A 147 -2.47 6.47 17.95
C ALA A 147 -1.23 7.22 17.43
N SER A 148 -0.78 6.91 16.22
CA SER A 148 0.32 7.63 15.55
C SER A 148 -0.06 9.07 15.18
N PHE A 149 -1.36 9.39 15.16
CA PHE A 149 -1.92 10.72 14.83
C PHE A 149 -2.41 11.49 16.06
N GLU A 150 -2.43 10.88 17.26
CA GLU A 150 -2.96 11.50 18.48
C GLU A 150 -2.04 12.61 19.05
N GLY A 151 -0.76 12.63 18.70
CA GLY A 151 0.21 13.64 19.15
C GLY A 151 0.02 15.04 18.58
N ILE A 152 -0.96 15.24 17.69
CA ILE A 152 -1.21 16.54 17.05
C ILE A 152 -2.04 17.41 17.99
N PRO A 153 -1.58 18.64 18.32
CA PRO A 153 -2.35 19.57 19.13
C PRO A 153 -3.75 19.84 18.58
N ALA A 154 -4.74 19.96 19.46
CA ALA A 154 -6.13 20.19 19.06
C ALA A 154 -6.34 21.54 18.32
N ASP A 155 -5.45 22.49 18.54
CA ASP A 155 -5.42 23.82 17.91
C ASP A 155 -4.59 23.88 16.63
N TYR A 156 -4.06 22.75 16.17
CA TYR A 156 -3.29 22.69 14.92
C TYR A 156 -4.21 23.00 13.72
N PRO A 157 -3.85 23.95 12.84
CA PRO A 157 -4.75 24.46 11.80
C PRO A 157 -5.37 23.38 10.90
N LEU A 158 -4.57 22.41 10.43
CA LEU A 158 -5.07 21.33 9.56
C LEU A 158 -6.00 20.36 10.32
N ARG A 159 -5.76 20.13 11.62
CA ARG A 159 -6.66 19.33 12.45
C ARG A 159 -8.03 20.03 12.59
N ILE A 160 -8.04 21.34 12.90
CA ILE A 160 -9.29 22.13 12.95
C ILE A 160 -10.01 22.09 11.59
N ALA A 161 -9.26 22.22 10.48
CA ALA A 161 -9.84 22.16 9.14
C ALA A 161 -10.46 20.78 8.84
N ALA A 162 -9.76 19.69 9.16
CA ALA A 162 -10.24 18.32 9.01
C ALA A 162 -11.52 18.08 9.85
N ASP A 163 -11.54 18.51 11.12
CA ASP A 163 -12.72 18.40 11.99
C ASP A 163 -13.93 19.15 11.43
N ARG A 164 -13.74 20.35 10.88
CA ARG A 164 -14.82 21.14 10.24
C ARG A 164 -15.38 20.45 8.99
N ILE A 165 -14.52 19.84 8.17
CA ILE A 165 -14.96 19.08 7.00
C ILE A 165 -15.79 17.88 7.45
N ALA A 166 -15.33 17.13 8.46
CA ALA A 166 -16.05 15.99 9.01
C ALA A 166 -17.41 16.38 9.60
N ASP A 167 -17.49 17.51 10.33
CA ASP A 167 -18.75 18.05 10.85
C ASP A 167 -19.70 18.45 9.71
N GLY A 168 -19.19 19.07 8.65
CA GLY A 168 -19.97 19.40 7.46
C GLY A 168 -20.57 18.18 6.77
N TYR A 169 -19.88 17.04 6.78
CA TYR A 169 -20.44 15.80 6.25
C TYR A 169 -21.56 15.23 7.11
N VAL A 170 -21.43 15.30 8.45
CA VAL A 170 -22.52 14.94 9.37
C VAL A 170 -23.77 15.80 9.11
N GLU A 171 -23.58 17.11 9.01
CA GLU A 171 -24.68 18.05 8.76
C GLU A 171 -25.36 17.80 7.40
N LYS A 172 -24.58 17.60 6.35
CA LYS A 172 -25.09 17.48 4.99
C LYS A 172 -25.70 16.10 4.68
N TYR A 173 -25.10 15.01 5.18
CA TYR A 173 -25.46 13.65 4.78
C TYR A 173 -26.06 12.81 5.90
N GLY A 174 -25.99 13.26 7.16
CA GLY A 174 -26.46 12.50 8.32
C GLY A 174 -25.63 11.27 8.64
N CYS A 175 -24.42 11.17 8.08
CA CYS A 175 -23.52 10.05 8.34
C CYS A 175 -22.78 10.21 9.67
N ARG A 176 -22.13 9.14 10.16
CA ARG A 176 -21.25 9.22 11.32
C ARG A 176 -20.07 10.16 11.05
N LYS A 177 -19.56 10.82 12.11
CA LYS A 177 -18.42 11.72 11.99
C LYS A 177 -17.14 10.95 11.71
N MET A 178 -16.46 11.30 10.62
CA MET A 178 -15.17 10.73 10.23
C MET A 178 -14.04 11.43 10.99
N THR A 179 -13.85 11.07 12.25
CA THR A 179 -12.71 11.51 13.06
C THR A 179 -11.42 10.81 12.62
N VAL A 180 -10.25 11.28 13.09
CA VAL A 180 -8.97 10.57 12.88
C VAL A 180 -9.07 9.12 13.32
N LYS A 181 -9.72 8.85 14.46
CA LYS A 181 -9.94 7.49 14.94
C LYS A 181 -10.83 6.67 14.01
N GLU A 182 -11.93 7.23 13.52
CA GLU A 182 -12.83 6.54 12.56
C GLU A 182 -12.14 6.27 11.21
N ILE A 183 -11.25 7.15 10.77
CA ILE A 183 -10.49 6.97 9.53
C ILE A 183 -9.50 5.81 9.64
N PHE A 184 -8.69 5.77 10.69
CA PHE A 184 -7.56 4.83 10.79
C PHE A 184 -7.86 3.55 11.60
N ASP A 185 -8.77 3.62 12.59
CA ASP A 185 -9.17 2.48 13.41
C ASP A 185 -10.59 2.01 13.12
N GLY A 186 -11.29 2.64 12.18
CA GLY A 186 -12.64 2.25 11.79
C GLY A 186 -12.64 0.83 11.22
N GLN A 187 -13.70 0.08 11.58
CA GLN A 187 -13.88 -1.30 11.15
C GLN A 187 -15.12 -1.40 10.25
N GLY A 188 -15.08 -2.36 9.34
CA GLY A 188 -16.23 -2.77 8.56
C GLY A 188 -17.06 -3.84 9.26
N ASP A 189 -18.20 -4.20 8.66
CA ASP A 189 -18.99 -5.37 9.07
C ASP A 189 -18.22 -6.68 8.78
N LEU A 190 -17.33 -6.63 7.76
CA LEU A 190 -16.30 -7.63 7.46
C LEU A 190 -14.97 -6.91 7.26
N ASN A 191 -13.89 -7.46 7.84
CA ASN A 191 -12.55 -6.93 7.78
C ASN A 191 -11.61 -7.92 7.08
N LEU A 192 -11.24 -7.65 5.81
CA LEU A 192 -10.32 -8.49 5.05
C LEU A 192 -8.89 -7.98 5.21
N VAL A 193 -8.04 -8.74 5.90
CA VAL A 193 -6.66 -8.38 6.20
C VAL A 193 -5.73 -9.02 5.16
N MET A 194 -5.20 -8.20 4.25
CA MET A 194 -4.39 -8.63 3.09
C MET A 194 -2.91 -8.80 3.43
N MET A 195 -2.62 -9.31 4.63
CA MET A 195 -1.26 -9.54 5.09
C MET A 195 -1.14 -10.81 5.93
N GLN A 196 0.09 -11.20 6.20
CA GLN A 196 0.34 -12.33 7.08
C GLN A 196 0.10 -11.96 8.55
N LYS A 197 -0.64 -12.81 9.24
CA LYS A 197 -1.04 -12.61 10.63
C LYS A 197 0.16 -12.33 11.56
N ARG A 198 1.27 -13.05 11.41
CA ARG A 198 2.49 -12.92 12.24
C ARG A 198 3.21 -11.56 12.11
N LEU A 199 2.91 -10.76 11.07
CA LEU A 199 3.45 -9.41 10.93
C LEU A 199 2.62 -8.36 11.67
N VAL A 200 1.39 -8.70 12.06
CA VAL A 200 0.49 -7.76 12.73
C VAL A 200 0.79 -7.74 14.23
N PRO A 201 1.06 -6.56 14.83
CA PRO A 201 1.21 -6.45 16.28
C PRO A 201 -0.04 -6.95 17.00
N ASN A 202 0.15 -7.72 18.08
CA ASN A 202 -0.93 -8.27 18.92
C ASN A 202 -2.01 -9.02 18.12
N TYR A 203 -1.61 -9.72 17.06
CA TYR A 203 -2.53 -10.36 16.10
C TYR A 203 -3.50 -11.36 16.77
N GLU A 204 -3.12 -11.93 17.90
CA GLU A 204 -3.94 -12.87 18.69
C GLU A 204 -5.17 -12.21 19.33
N THR A 205 -5.23 -10.87 19.35
CA THR A 205 -6.35 -10.10 19.93
C THR A 205 -7.44 -9.77 18.92
N PHE A 206 -7.25 -10.09 17.64
CA PHE A 206 -8.25 -9.86 16.58
C PHE A 206 -9.26 -11.00 16.57
N ASP A 207 -10.54 -10.65 16.58
CA ASP A 207 -11.66 -11.59 16.56
C ASP A 207 -12.01 -12.11 15.16
N ASP A 208 -13.08 -12.90 15.05
CA ASP A 208 -13.49 -13.56 13.80
C ASP A 208 -14.05 -12.61 12.74
N SER A 209 -14.30 -11.33 13.06
CA SER A 209 -14.64 -10.31 12.06
C SER A 209 -13.44 -9.90 11.21
N PHE A 210 -12.20 -10.25 11.63
CA PHE A 210 -10.98 -10.03 10.89
C PHE A 210 -10.51 -11.32 10.21
N VAL A 211 -10.65 -11.37 8.89
CA VAL A 211 -10.23 -12.53 8.09
C VAL A 211 -8.87 -12.24 7.45
N PHE A 212 -7.83 -12.92 7.94
CA PHE A 212 -6.47 -12.81 7.41
C PHE A 212 -6.34 -13.66 6.15
N THR A 213 -6.23 -13.01 5.00
CA THR A 213 -6.20 -13.67 3.69
C THR A 213 -4.82 -13.67 3.05
N GLY A 214 -3.87 -12.94 3.63
CA GLY A 214 -2.52 -12.82 3.05
C GLY A 214 -2.46 -11.87 1.85
N VAL A 215 -1.26 -11.70 1.31
CA VAL A 215 -1.03 -10.81 0.17
C VAL A 215 -1.78 -11.28 -1.07
N GLN A 216 -2.30 -10.32 -1.83
CA GLN A 216 -3.12 -10.57 -3.02
C GLN A 216 -2.24 -10.65 -4.28
N ILE A 217 -1.66 -11.83 -4.53
CA ILE A 217 -0.82 -12.05 -5.70
C ILE A 217 -1.68 -12.37 -6.93
N GLY A 218 -1.42 -11.70 -8.04
CA GLY A 218 -2.09 -11.94 -9.32
C GLY A 218 -1.35 -11.29 -10.48
N LYS A 219 -1.78 -11.55 -11.70
CA LYS A 219 -1.16 -10.96 -12.88
C LYS A 219 -1.40 -9.44 -12.90
N ARG A 220 -0.33 -8.67 -13.01
CA ARG A 220 -0.33 -7.23 -13.21
C ARG A 220 0.36 -6.94 -14.54
N SER A 221 -0.40 -6.94 -15.63
CA SER A 221 0.14 -6.79 -17.00
C SER A 221 0.52 -5.35 -17.37
N THR A 222 0.19 -4.38 -16.53
CA THR A 222 0.28 -2.95 -16.85
C THR A 222 1.71 -2.46 -17.09
N PHE A 223 2.69 -3.09 -16.45
CA PHE A 223 4.10 -2.68 -16.51
C PHE A 223 4.96 -3.62 -17.36
N GLY A 224 4.34 -4.42 -18.23
CA GLY A 224 5.04 -5.39 -19.06
C GLY A 224 5.49 -6.63 -18.31
N THR A 225 6.53 -7.27 -18.83
CA THR A 225 7.20 -8.43 -18.23
C THR A 225 8.69 -8.17 -18.15
N TRP A 226 9.36 -8.80 -17.18
CA TRP A 226 10.79 -8.72 -17.04
C TRP A 226 11.40 -10.08 -16.73
N GLN A 227 12.60 -10.32 -17.21
CA GLN A 227 13.35 -11.54 -17.00
C GLN A 227 14.79 -11.20 -16.60
N ALA A 228 15.29 -11.84 -15.57
CA ALA A 228 16.69 -11.69 -15.15
C ALA A 228 17.66 -12.15 -16.25
N PRO A 229 18.85 -11.53 -16.35
CA PRO A 229 19.91 -12.02 -17.23
C PRO A 229 20.26 -13.49 -16.94
N ASP A 230 20.32 -14.31 -17.98
CA ASP A 230 20.69 -15.74 -17.87
C ASP A 230 22.22 -15.91 -17.77
N ASN A 231 22.77 -15.50 -16.63
CA ASN A 231 24.20 -15.53 -16.35
C ASN A 231 24.55 -16.22 -15.03
N GLY A 232 23.54 -16.80 -14.35
CA GLY A 232 23.70 -17.54 -13.10
C GLY A 232 24.01 -16.69 -11.86
N LYS A 233 24.01 -15.35 -11.97
CA LYS A 233 24.30 -14.46 -10.85
C LYS A 233 23.05 -14.18 -10.02
N PRO A 234 23.19 -13.98 -8.68
CA PRO A 234 22.08 -13.54 -7.85
C PRO A 234 21.51 -12.19 -8.31
N LEU A 235 20.19 -12.00 -8.15
CA LEU A 235 19.53 -10.73 -8.43
C LEU A 235 19.24 -9.98 -7.13
N LEU A 236 19.76 -8.76 -7.03
CA LEU A 236 19.32 -7.75 -6.05
C LEU A 236 18.26 -6.87 -6.70
N TYR A 237 17.07 -6.83 -6.11
CA TYR A 237 16.06 -5.86 -6.46
C TYR A 237 16.06 -4.70 -5.46
N SER A 238 15.92 -3.46 -5.93
CA SER A 238 15.84 -2.27 -5.08
C SER A 238 14.66 -1.41 -5.49
N SER A 239 13.77 -1.06 -4.53
CA SER A 239 12.65 -0.15 -4.73
C SER A 239 12.29 0.56 -3.43
N LEU A 240 12.42 1.89 -3.41
CA LEU A 240 11.99 2.71 -2.29
C LEU A 240 10.53 3.20 -2.40
N GLY A 241 9.72 2.57 -3.27
CA GLY A 241 8.32 2.87 -3.48
C GLY A 241 8.05 3.86 -4.61
N THR A 242 6.78 4.24 -4.77
CA THR A 242 6.33 5.11 -5.87
C THR A 242 5.90 6.50 -5.42
N ALA A 243 5.51 6.69 -4.16
CA ALA A 243 4.94 7.94 -3.67
C ALA A 243 5.93 8.79 -2.84
N PHE A 244 6.65 8.15 -1.91
CA PHE A 244 7.57 8.82 -0.98
C PHE A 244 8.99 8.31 -1.21
N ASN A 245 9.51 8.45 -2.42
CA ASN A 245 10.83 7.96 -2.82
C ASN A 245 11.82 9.08 -3.17
N ASN A 246 11.54 10.31 -2.77
CA ASN A 246 12.39 11.47 -3.06
C ASN A 246 13.65 11.48 -2.16
N TRP A 247 14.54 10.53 -2.42
CA TRP A 247 15.85 10.43 -1.79
C TRP A 247 16.92 10.10 -2.85
N PRO A 248 17.26 11.05 -3.72
CA PRO A 248 18.21 10.83 -4.82
C PRO A 248 19.60 10.43 -4.33
N GLU A 249 20.02 10.84 -3.12
CA GLU A 249 21.31 10.50 -2.52
C GLU A 249 21.46 9.01 -2.22
N TYR A 250 20.37 8.25 -2.18
CA TYR A 250 20.38 6.80 -2.00
C TYR A 250 21.07 6.08 -3.16
N TYR A 251 20.86 6.52 -4.40
CA TYR A 251 21.35 5.78 -5.57
C TYR A 251 22.88 5.75 -5.68
N PRO A 252 23.63 6.84 -5.46
CA PRO A 252 25.09 6.76 -5.33
C PRO A 252 25.57 5.80 -4.24
N ILE A 253 24.90 5.75 -3.09
CA ILE A 253 25.21 4.80 -2.00
C ILE A 253 24.99 3.36 -2.47
N LEU A 254 23.85 3.08 -3.14
CA LEU A 254 23.57 1.78 -3.72
C LEU A 254 24.61 1.39 -4.77
N PHE A 255 24.93 2.30 -5.71
CA PHE A 255 25.88 2.03 -6.79
C PHE A 255 27.27 1.68 -6.27
N ASP A 256 27.77 2.42 -5.30
CA ASP A 256 29.06 2.13 -4.66
C ASP A 256 29.02 0.80 -3.89
N ALA A 257 27.91 0.47 -3.25
CA ALA A 257 27.76 -0.79 -2.52
C ALA A 257 27.82 -2.02 -3.42
N VAL A 258 27.28 -1.92 -4.66
CA VAL A 258 27.11 -3.09 -5.55
C VAL A 258 28.14 -3.19 -6.68
N ARG A 259 28.93 -2.13 -6.93
CA ARG A 259 29.84 -2.00 -8.08
C ARG A 259 30.77 -3.20 -8.26
N ASP A 260 31.34 -3.70 -7.16
CA ASP A 260 32.30 -4.80 -7.15
C ASP A 260 31.68 -6.16 -6.77
N LEU A 261 30.35 -6.24 -6.65
CA LEU A 261 29.70 -7.50 -6.35
C LEU A 261 29.37 -8.27 -7.64
N ASP A 262 29.56 -9.58 -7.60
CA ASP A 262 29.21 -10.46 -8.72
C ASP A 262 27.72 -10.82 -8.72
N ILE A 263 26.87 -9.79 -8.89
CA ILE A 263 25.42 -9.88 -8.87
C ILE A 263 24.80 -9.06 -10.00
N ASN A 264 23.58 -9.37 -10.37
CA ASN A 264 22.73 -8.47 -11.15
C ASN A 264 21.94 -7.56 -10.18
N VAL A 265 21.72 -6.31 -10.55
CA VAL A 265 20.93 -5.35 -9.77
C VAL A 265 19.86 -4.74 -10.65
N PHE A 266 18.62 -4.73 -10.17
CA PHE A 266 17.54 -3.95 -10.77
C PHE A 266 17.07 -2.90 -9.77
N ALA A 267 17.13 -1.61 -10.14
CA ALA A 267 16.67 -0.52 -9.30
C ALA A 267 15.43 0.16 -9.91
N ALA A 268 14.31 0.06 -9.20
CA ALA A 268 13.09 0.77 -9.55
C ALA A 268 13.11 2.18 -8.98
N LEU A 269 13.03 3.18 -9.86
CA LEU A 269 13.23 4.59 -9.55
C LEU A 269 11.95 5.34 -9.16
N GLY A 270 10.76 4.77 -9.48
CA GLY A 270 9.50 5.45 -9.27
C GLY A 270 9.42 6.76 -10.07
N THR A 271 9.40 7.89 -9.37
CA THR A 271 9.32 9.23 -9.98
C THR A 271 10.66 9.83 -10.39
N ILE A 272 11.78 9.27 -9.92
CA ILE A 272 13.13 9.79 -10.21
C ILE A 272 13.47 9.57 -11.69
N ASP A 273 14.04 10.60 -12.31
CA ASP A 273 14.47 10.52 -13.70
C ASP A 273 15.77 9.72 -13.83
N PRO A 274 15.80 8.61 -14.60
CA PRO A 274 17.01 7.85 -14.83
C PRO A 274 18.18 8.69 -15.35
N ASP A 275 17.90 9.69 -16.19
CA ASP A 275 18.92 10.56 -16.79
C ASP A 275 19.58 11.51 -15.77
N SER A 276 18.97 11.68 -14.59
CA SER A 276 19.55 12.43 -13.48
C SER A 276 20.64 11.66 -12.71
N LEU A 277 20.70 10.33 -12.89
CA LEU A 277 21.64 9.46 -12.20
C LEU A 277 22.91 9.26 -13.02
N THR A 278 24.05 9.51 -12.40
CA THR A 278 25.37 9.38 -13.02
C THR A 278 26.15 8.22 -12.43
N ASP A 279 27.19 7.77 -13.11
CA ASP A 279 28.09 6.71 -12.64
C ASP A 279 27.40 5.38 -12.29
N VAL A 280 26.37 5.01 -13.08
CA VAL A 280 25.63 3.76 -12.92
C VAL A 280 26.54 2.57 -13.23
N PRO A 281 26.74 1.61 -12.30
CA PRO A 281 27.55 0.44 -12.53
C PRO A 281 27.00 -0.48 -13.64
N ALA A 282 27.89 -1.17 -14.35
CA ALA A 282 27.50 -2.05 -15.46
C ALA A 282 26.59 -3.23 -15.09
N ASN A 283 26.56 -3.61 -13.81
CA ASN A 283 25.70 -4.65 -13.27
C ASN A 283 24.34 -4.12 -12.76
N VAL A 284 24.03 -2.82 -12.96
CA VAL A 284 22.77 -2.17 -12.52
C VAL A 284 21.92 -1.81 -13.73
N GLU A 285 20.68 -2.30 -13.73
CA GLU A 285 19.61 -1.90 -14.63
C GLU A 285 18.64 -0.97 -13.89
N LEU A 286 18.19 0.09 -14.55
CA LEU A 286 17.27 1.08 -14.00
C LEU A 286 15.91 1.04 -14.69
N GLY A 287 14.82 1.17 -13.94
CA GLY A 287 13.47 1.28 -14.49
C GLY A 287 12.59 2.21 -13.66
N LYS A 288 11.69 2.96 -14.30
CA LYS A 288 10.73 3.84 -13.57
C LYS A 288 9.60 3.02 -12.94
N MET A 289 8.71 2.53 -13.76
CA MET A 289 7.60 1.67 -13.36
C MET A 289 7.86 0.26 -13.89
N VAL A 290 7.86 -0.72 -13.00
CA VAL A 290 8.42 -2.04 -13.30
C VAL A 290 7.46 -3.18 -12.92
N PRO A 291 7.52 -4.35 -13.58
CA PRO A 291 6.74 -5.51 -13.20
C PRO A 291 7.32 -6.16 -11.92
N GLN A 292 7.07 -5.54 -10.76
CA GLN A 292 7.66 -5.91 -9.48
C GLN A 292 7.52 -7.39 -9.14
N LEU A 293 6.37 -8.01 -9.45
CA LEU A 293 6.16 -9.42 -9.14
C LEU A 293 7.06 -10.34 -9.97
N ASP A 294 7.31 -10.00 -11.25
CA ASP A 294 8.24 -10.75 -12.10
C ASP A 294 9.66 -10.66 -11.55
N ILE A 295 10.08 -9.46 -11.14
CA ILE A 295 11.42 -9.23 -10.59
C ILE A 295 11.58 -9.95 -9.25
N LEU A 296 10.62 -9.80 -8.32
CA LEU A 296 10.66 -10.45 -7.00
C LEU A 296 10.66 -11.99 -7.12
N SER A 297 9.96 -12.55 -8.12
CA SER A 297 9.94 -13.99 -8.33
C SER A 297 11.32 -14.59 -8.64
N GLN A 298 12.28 -13.76 -9.05
CA GLN A 298 13.63 -14.12 -9.46
C GLN A 298 14.70 -13.51 -8.53
N ALA A 299 14.30 -12.63 -7.58
CA ALA A 299 15.22 -11.93 -6.70
C ALA A 299 15.79 -12.84 -5.60
N SER A 300 17.06 -12.58 -5.26
CA SER A 300 17.75 -13.17 -4.11
C SER A 300 17.70 -12.30 -2.87
N VAL A 301 17.68 -10.97 -3.06
CA VAL A 301 17.60 -9.95 -1.99
C VAL A 301 16.72 -8.80 -2.49
N PHE A 302 15.93 -8.22 -1.59
CA PHE A 302 15.13 -7.03 -1.87
C PHE A 302 15.46 -5.88 -0.93
N ILE A 303 15.92 -4.75 -1.48
CA ILE A 303 16.00 -3.49 -0.73
C ILE A 303 14.69 -2.76 -0.91
N THR A 304 13.98 -2.50 0.18
CA THR A 304 12.63 -1.97 0.19
C THR A 304 12.46 -0.82 1.18
N HIS A 305 11.53 0.09 0.90
CA HIS A 305 11.07 1.08 1.89
C HIS A 305 10.19 0.45 3.00
N ALA A 306 10.01 -0.86 2.96
CA ALA A 306 9.15 -1.60 3.90
C ALA A 306 7.65 -1.20 3.85
N GLY A 307 7.14 -0.77 2.70
CA GLY A 307 5.69 -0.69 2.47
C GLY A 307 5.06 -2.08 2.52
N MET A 308 3.85 -2.19 3.10
CA MET A 308 3.23 -3.49 3.39
C MET A 308 3.03 -4.35 2.13
N GLY A 309 2.62 -3.75 1.00
CA GLY A 309 2.46 -4.48 -0.27
C GLY A 309 3.75 -5.16 -0.72
N GLY A 310 4.84 -4.38 -0.86
CA GLY A 310 6.16 -4.91 -1.27
C GLY A 310 6.73 -5.92 -0.26
N THR A 311 6.53 -5.70 1.03
CA THR A 311 6.91 -6.64 2.09
C THR A 311 6.17 -7.97 1.96
N GLY A 312 4.85 -7.94 1.79
CA GLY A 312 4.04 -9.13 1.59
C GLY A 312 4.42 -9.90 0.32
N GLU A 313 4.66 -9.18 -0.78
CA GLU A 313 5.11 -9.77 -2.05
C GLU A 313 6.49 -10.42 -1.93
N SER A 314 7.43 -9.75 -1.25
CA SER A 314 8.76 -10.30 -0.96
C SER A 314 8.69 -11.60 -0.16
N ILE A 315 7.88 -11.62 0.89
CA ILE A 315 7.65 -12.83 1.71
C ILE A 315 7.02 -13.93 0.85
N TYR A 316 6.02 -13.62 0.02
CA TYR A 316 5.37 -14.60 -0.84
C TYR A 316 6.35 -15.32 -1.77
N TYR A 317 7.32 -14.58 -2.32
CA TYR A 317 8.38 -15.14 -3.17
C TYR A 317 9.60 -15.66 -2.39
N GLY A 318 9.59 -15.57 -1.07
CA GLY A 318 10.67 -16.05 -0.21
C GLY A 318 11.94 -15.23 -0.36
N VAL A 319 11.85 -13.92 -0.54
CA VAL A 319 12.99 -13.01 -0.74
C VAL A 319 13.32 -12.27 0.56
N PRO A 320 14.53 -12.43 1.14
CA PRO A 320 14.95 -11.67 2.31
C PRO A 320 15.16 -10.19 1.98
N MET A 321 14.99 -9.32 2.99
CA MET A 321 14.87 -7.88 2.78
C MET A 321 15.92 -7.06 3.52
N ILE A 322 16.29 -5.91 2.93
CA ILE A 322 16.90 -4.78 3.63
C ILE A 322 15.86 -3.65 3.60
N ALA A 323 15.30 -3.35 4.76
CA ALA A 323 14.24 -2.37 4.92
C ALA A 323 14.81 -0.99 5.24
N ILE A 324 14.49 0.01 4.41
CA ILE A 324 14.91 1.42 4.53
C ILE A 324 13.64 2.29 4.55
N PRO A 325 12.97 2.43 5.70
CA PRO A 325 11.69 3.13 5.79
C PRO A 325 11.83 4.62 5.49
N GLN A 326 10.78 5.17 4.85
CA GLN A 326 10.69 6.58 4.49
C GLN A 326 9.72 7.34 5.41
N MET A 327 8.89 6.61 6.18
CA MET A 327 7.88 7.13 7.10
C MET A 327 7.65 6.18 8.29
N ASP A 328 6.94 6.64 9.32
CA ASP A 328 6.75 5.91 10.59
C ASP A 328 6.06 4.55 10.45
N GLU A 329 5.03 4.44 9.61
CA GLU A 329 4.36 3.16 9.35
C GLU A 329 5.32 2.13 8.75
N GLN A 330 6.16 2.56 7.81
CA GLN A 330 7.18 1.71 7.21
C GLN A 330 8.26 1.33 8.22
N ALA A 331 8.57 2.20 9.19
CA ALA A 331 9.49 1.87 10.27
C ALA A 331 8.94 0.77 11.20
N ILE A 332 7.62 0.71 11.42
CA ILE A 332 6.99 -0.41 12.13
C ILE A 332 7.21 -1.71 11.35
N THR A 333 6.95 -1.70 10.05
CA THR A 333 7.16 -2.87 9.17
C THR A 333 8.63 -3.29 9.14
N ALA A 334 9.57 -2.34 9.03
CA ALA A 334 10.99 -2.61 9.05
C ALA A 334 11.44 -3.34 10.34
N ARG A 335 10.94 -2.87 11.50
CA ARG A 335 11.19 -3.57 12.78
C ARG A 335 10.58 -4.97 12.82
N GLN A 336 9.41 -5.20 12.20
CA GLN A 336 8.83 -6.54 12.10
C GLN A 336 9.65 -7.46 11.19
N ILE A 337 10.18 -6.93 10.07
CA ILE A 337 11.10 -7.68 9.20
C ILE A 337 12.32 -8.17 10.00
N GLU A 338 12.99 -7.28 10.72
CA GLU A 338 14.18 -7.62 11.50
C GLU A 338 13.86 -8.54 12.67
N ARG A 339 12.83 -8.23 13.46
CA ARG A 339 12.40 -9.04 14.62
C ARG A 339 12.06 -10.48 14.25
N ASN A 340 11.51 -10.68 13.05
CA ASN A 340 11.13 -12.01 12.56
C ASN A 340 12.28 -12.72 11.80
N GLY A 341 13.47 -12.13 11.69
CA GLY A 341 14.61 -12.71 10.97
C GLY A 341 14.42 -12.76 9.46
N LEU A 342 13.62 -11.85 8.89
CA LEU A 342 13.35 -11.77 7.45
C LEU A 342 14.35 -10.88 6.71
N GLY A 343 15.27 -10.24 7.45
CA GLY A 343 16.28 -9.33 6.93
C GLY A 343 16.72 -8.29 7.96
N PHE A 344 17.09 -7.11 7.47
CA PHE A 344 17.62 -6.00 8.26
C PHE A 344 16.73 -4.77 8.19
N ALA A 345 16.70 -3.98 9.27
CA ALA A 345 16.06 -2.67 9.34
C ALA A 345 17.11 -1.56 9.46
N LEU A 346 17.23 -0.69 8.46
CA LEU A 346 18.08 0.48 8.45
C LEU A 346 17.21 1.72 8.69
N LEU A 347 17.01 2.08 9.97
CA LEU A 347 16.02 3.09 10.36
C LEU A 347 16.53 4.53 10.28
N ASP A 348 17.85 4.73 10.37
CA ASP A 348 18.47 6.05 10.28
C ASP A 348 19.10 6.24 8.89
N LYS A 349 18.42 6.96 8.01
CA LYS A 349 18.89 7.24 6.65
C LYS A 349 20.24 7.94 6.63
N GLY A 350 20.47 8.84 7.59
CA GLY A 350 21.73 9.61 7.67
C GLY A 350 22.95 8.76 8.03
N ALA A 351 22.73 7.59 8.64
CA ALA A 351 23.80 6.67 8.99
C ALA A 351 24.09 5.61 7.90
N ILE A 352 23.29 5.54 6.83
CA ILE A 352 23.45 4.52 5.78
C ILE A 352 24.67 4.87 4.91
N THR A 353 25.63 3.96 4.86
CA THR A 353 26.81 4.03 4.00
C THR A 353 26.84 2.91 2.99
N SER A 354 27.58 3.09 1.88
CA SER A 354 27.81 2.03 0.89
C SER A 354 28.44 0.79 1.48
N GLY A 355 29.37 0.96 2.43
CA GLY A 355 30.00 -0.17 3.14
C GLY A 355 29.00 -0.97 3.98
N MET A 356 28.14 -0.29 4.73
CA MET A 356 27.08 -0.93 5.52
C MET A 356 26.09 -1.69 4.60
N LEU A 357 25.66 -1.06 3.51
CA LEU A 357 24.72 -1.66 2.56
C LEU A 357 25.33 -2.90 1.89
N LYS A 358 26.59 -2.80 1.45
CA LYS A 358 27.36 -3.92 0.88
C LYS A 358 27.45 -5.10 1.85
N GLU A 359 27.79 -4.83 3.12
CA GLU A 359 27.85 -5.87 4.17
C GLU A 359 26.50 -6.59 4.32
N LYS A 360 25.38 -5.86 4.45
CA LYS A 360 24.06 -6.47 4.63
C LYS A 360 23.62 -7.26 3.40
N ILE A 361 23.90 -6.78 2.19
CA ILE A 361 23.67 -7.54 0.95
C ILE A 361 24.43 -8.86 0.98
N GLN A 362 25.74 -8.83 1.31
CA GLN A 362 26.57 -10.02 1.36
C GLN A 362 26.11 -11.02 2.43
N ILE A 363 25.67 -10.55 3.59
CA ILE A 363 25.09 -11.43 4.63
C ILE A 363 23.86 -12.14 4.08
N LEU A 364 22.89 -11.41 3.50
CA LEU A 364 21.66 -12.04 2.98
C LEU A 364 21.91 -12.99 1.80
N LEU A 365 22.97 -12.79 1.03
CA LEU A 365 23.35 -13.69 -0.07
C LEU A 365 24.05 -14.96 0.41
N ASN A 366 24.79 -14.93 1.52
CA ASN A 366 25.66 -16.01 1.98
C ASN A 366 25.16 -16.75 3.23
N ASP A 367 24.29 -16.14 4.06
CA ASP A 367 23.69 -16.77 5.22
C ASP A 367 22.30 -17.31 4.88
N SER A 368 22.20 -18.63 4.69
CA SER A 368 20.96 -19.32 4.31
C SER A 368 19.85 -19.18 5.37
N SER A 369 20.18 -18.84 6.63
CA SER A 369 19.21 -18.77 7.71
C SER A 369 18.11 -17.73 7.43
N TYR A 370 18.44 -16.60 6.81
CA TYR A 370 17.46 -15.60 6.38
C TYR A 370 16.54 -16.16 5.28
N LYS A 371 17.10 -16.83 4.28
CA LYS A 371 16.32 -17.44 3.20
C LYS A 371 15.39 -18.53 3.71
N GLU A 372 15.86 -19.37 4.61
CA GLU A 372 15.08 -20.42 5.27
C GLU A 372 13.93 -19.81 6.06
N LYS A 373 14.20 -18.71 6.82
CA LYS A 373 13.19 -18.02 7.60
C LYS A 373 12.11 -17.36 6.74
N VAL A 374 12.49 -16.67 5.68
CA VAL A 374 11.52 -16.08 4.74
C VAL A 374 10.71 -17.16 4.03
N ASN A 375 11.31 -18.32 3.70
CA ASN A 375 10.59 -19.45 3.10
C ASN A 375 9.56 -20.06 4.07
N GLU A 376 9.86 -20.16 5.38
CA GLU A 376 8.87 -20.53 6.41
C GLU A 376 7.66 -19.59 6.37
N PHE A 377 7.90 -18.28 6.38
CA PHE A 377 6.85 -17.26 6.28
C PHE A 377 6.10 -17.32 4.94
N SER A 378 6.80 -17.60 3.84
CA SER A 378 6.18 -17.78 2.52
C SER A 378 5.23 -18.97 2.49
N ALA A 379 5.61 -20.09 3.10
CA ALA A 379 4.75 -21.27 3.19
C ALA A 379 3.46 -20.93 3.97
N ASP A 380 3.58 -20.32 5.15
CA ASP A 380 2.43 -19.87 5.95
C ASP A 380 1.55 -18.88 5.16
N MET A 381 2.15 -17.88 4.48
CA MET A 381 1.44 -16.89 3.67
C MET A 381 0.59 -17.55 2.58
N LYS A 382 1.15 -18.54 1.88
CA LYS A 382 0.46 -19.26 0.79
C LYS A 382 -0.73 -20.06 1.29
N THR A 383 -0.74 -20.53 2.55
CA THR A 383 -1.88 -21.23 3.14
C THR A 383 -3.08 -20.31 3.39
N LEU A 384 -2.87 -19.00 3.49
CA LEU A 384 -3.95 -18.03 3.71
C LEU A 384 -4.87 -17.85 2.48
N GLY A 385 -4.41 -18.23 1.29
CA GLY A 385 -5.22 -18.33 0.07
C GLY A 385 -5.44 -17.06 -0.73
N GLY A 386 -4.98 -15.89 -0.25
CA GLY A 386 -4.98 -14.62 -1.01
C GLY A 386 -6.36 -14.21 -1.50
N ALA A 387 -6.45 -13.83 -2.77
CA ALA A 387 -7.67 -13.33 -3.39
C ALA A 387 -8.84 -14.31 -3.31
N LYS A 388 -8.59 -15.61 -3.50
CA LYS A 388 -9.65 -16.64 -3.41
C LYS A 388 -10.22 -16.75 -2.01
N ALA A 389 -9.37 -16.66 -0.98
CA ALA A 389 -9.84 -16.66 0.41
C ALA A 389 -10.65 -15.40 0.72
N SER A 390 -10.23 -14.24 0.18
CA SER A 390 -10.99 -12.99 0.31
C SER A 390 -12.37 -13.08 -0.34
N VAL A 391 -12.47 -13.65 -1.56
CA VAL A 391 -13.76 -13.91 -2.22
C VAL A 391 -14.64 -14.82 -1.37
N ASN A 392 -14.12 -15.96 -0.91
CA ASN A 392 -14.88 -16.90 -0.11
C ASN A 392 -15.41 -16.28 1.19
N ALA A 393 -14.57 -15.51 1.90
CA ALA A 393 -14.95 -14.81 3.12
C ALA A 393 -16.07 -13.80 2.85
N LEU A 394 -15.92 -12.98 1.80
CA LEU A 394 -16.91 -11.99 1.40
C LEU A 394 -18.25 -12.62 1.04
N ILE A 395 -18.26 -13.65 0.20
CA ILE A 395 -19.51 -14.33 -0.21
C ILE A 395 -20.17 -14.99 0.98
N SER A 396 -19.41 -15.70 1.82
CA SER A 396 -19.95 -16.32 3.04
C SER A 396 -20.52 -15.31 4.03
N PHE A 397 -19.97 -14.10 4.07
CA PHE A 397 -20.49 -13.00 4.89
C PHE A 397 -21.83 -12.47 4.33
N LEU A 398 -21.95 -12.29 3.01
CA LEU A 398 -23.14 -11.73 2.36
C LEU A 398 -24.30 -12.73 2.22
N GLU A 399 -24.05 -14.02 2.38
CA GLU A 399 -25.08 -15.07 2.32
C GLU A 399 -25.72 -15.37 3.69
N LYS A 400 -25.23 -14.77 4.78
CA LYS A 400 -25.80 -14.88 6.13
C LYS A 400 -26.98 -13.94 6.33
#